data_01f9640660eeadbe4b9d0ebac1d867f2
#
_entry.id   01f9640660eeadbe4b9d0ebac1d867f2
#
_cell.length_a   1.000
_cell.length_b   1.000
_cell.length_c   1.000
_cell.angle_alpha   90.00
_cell.angle_beta   90.00
_cell.angle_gamma   90.00
#
_symmetry.space_group_name_H-M   'P 1'
#
loop_
_entity.id
_entity.type
_entity.pdbx_description
1 polymer ?
#
loop_
_entity_poly.entity_id
_entity_poly.type
_entity_poly.pdbx_seq_one_letter_code
_entity_poly.pdbx_strand_id
1 'polypeptide(L)'
;MILQKGDLLGFVDESSQNINSNTQRLWSFAKLKIKKNTIHLKANTIGCFMLNGIDTISFPIRTKSEDFCEFLVEVRQNNPVGRICLLADNFATHKAKRVREKANELNIILIYLPPYSPDLNPIEYLWKSIKRIISISEIDTREELIKTARDGFFSLTASLSAARMWIPRFLYDKLDLLC
;
A
#
# COMPACT_ATOMS: atom_id res chain seq x y z
N MET A 1 10.32 -20.80 -4.06
CA MET A 1 11.35 -19.77 -3.81
C MET A 1 11.46 -19.63 -2.31
N ILE A 2 12.64 -19.83 -1.75
CA ILE A 2 12.88 -19.78 -0.29
C ILE A 2 13.41 -18.38 0.03
N LEU A 3 12.81 -17.69 1.02
CA LEU A 3 13.35 -16.48 1.60
C LEU A 3 14.71 -16.79 2.25
N GLN A 4 15.69 -15.93 2.05
CA GLN A 4 17.02 -16.07 2.63
C GLN A 4 17.21 -15.08 3.78
N LYS A 5 18.12 -15.44 4.67
CA LYS A 5 18.48 -14.53 5.78
C LYS A 5 19.05 -13.22 5.20
N GLY A 6 18.44 -12.12 5.56
CA GLY A 6 18.80 -10.78 5.05
C GLY A 6 17.92 -10.28 3.90
N ASP A 7 16.95 -11.07 3.43
CA ASP A 7 15.96 -10.57 2.49
C ASP A 7 15.06 -9.53 3.16
N LEU A 8 14.74 -8.49 2.41
CA LEU A 8 13.73 -7.52 2.78
C LEU A 8 12.37 -7.98 2.24
N LEU A 9 11.36 -7.99 3.08
CA LEU A 9 10.02 -8.42 2.73
C LEU A 9 9.05 -7.25 2.82
N GLY A 10 8.25 -7.06 1.78
CA GLY A 10 7.25 -6.01 1.72
C GLY A 10 6.00 -6.41 0.94
N PHE A 11 4.99 -5.57 1.08
CA PHE A 11 3.70 -5.69 0.40
C PHE A 11 3.48 -4.44 -0.42
N VAL A 12 3.17 -4.60 -1.69
CA VAL A 12 2.95 -3.50 -2.62
C VAL A 12 1.55 -3.59 -3.20
N ASP A 13 0.91 -2.42 -3.32
CA ASP A 13 -0.42 -2.31 -3.91
C ASP A 13 -0.71 -0.89 -4.37
N GLU A 14 -1.71 -0.74 -5.23
CA GLU A 14 -2.21 0.52 -5.75
C GLU A 14 -3.57 0.84 -5.14
N SER A 15 -3.79 2.11 -4.85
CA SER A 15 -5.08 2.58 -4.36
C SER A 15 -5.42 3.93 -4.96
N SER A 16 -6.69 4.24 -5.01
CA SER A 16 -7.15 5.58 -5.33
C SER A 16 -7.76 6.22 -4.09
N GLN A 17 -7.14 7.30 -3.65
CA GLN A 17 -7.64 8.11 -2.55
C GLN A 17 -8.61 9.15 -3.10
N ASN A 18 -9.79 9.26 -2.51
CA ASN A 18 -10.73 10.32 -2.83
C ASN A 18 -11.54 10.70 -1.59
N ILE A 19 -11.94 11.98 -1.50
CA ILE A 19 -12.62 12.53 -0.33
C ILE A 19 -14.05 12.02 -0.15
N ASN A 20 -14.64 11.41 -1.17
CA ASN A 20 -16.04 10.94 -1.18
C ASN A 20 -16.17 9.41 -1.04
N SER A 21 -15.05 8.68 -0.90
CA SER A 21 -15.05 7.22 -0.95
C SER A 21 -15.58 6.52 0.29
N ASN A 22 -15.72 7.22 1.42
CA ASN A 22 -16.22 6.65 2.67
C ASN A 22 -17.34 7.52 3.27
N THR A 23 -18.58 7.09 3.12
CA THR A 23 -19.66 7.59 3.96
C THR A 23 -19.59 6.89 5.31
N GLN A 24 -19.07 7.57 6.33
CA GLN A 24 -19.13 7.04 7.69
C GLN A 24 -20.59 6.96 8.15
N ARG A 25 -20.96 5.84 8.72
CA ARG A 25 -22.20 5.71 9.48
C ARG A 25 -21.94 6.23 10.88
N LEU A 26 -22.55 7.36 11.22
CA LEU A 26 -22.49 7.95 12.56
C LEU A 26 -23.80 7.65 13.30
N TRP A 27 -23.67 7.17 14.51
CA TRP A 27 -24.81 7.07 15.42
C TRP A 27 -25.01 8.43 16.11
N SER A 28 -26.23 8.97 16.05
CA SER A 28 -26.58 10.21 16.72
C SER A 28 -28.05 10.17 17.18
N PHE A 29 -28.31 10.76 18.34
CA PHE A 29 -29.68 10.96 18.85
C PHE A 29 -30.43 12.06 18.10
N ALA A 30 -29.74 12.88 17.29
CA ALA A 30 -30.33 13.95 16.49
C ALA A 30 -29.95 13.79 15.02
N LYS A 31 -30.76 14.38 14.10
CA LYS A 31 -30.45 14.39 12.67
C LYS A 31 -29.17 15.18 12.41
N LEU A 32 -28.10 14.49 12.08
CA LEU A 32 -26.83 15.09 11.74
C LEU A 32 -26.90 15.80 10.40
N LYS A 33 -26.50 17.06 10.36
CA LYS A 33 -26.22 17.78 9.11
C LYS A 33 -24.75 17.54 8.76
N ILE A 34 -24.49 16.58 7.90
CA ILE A 34 -23.13 16.33 7.40
C ILE A 34 -22.90 17.29 6.23
N LYS A 35 -21.96 18.23 6.36
CA LYS A 35 -21.43 18.97 5.23
C LYS A 35 -20.63 18.01 4.37
N LYS A 36 -21.12 17.67 3.19
CA LYS A 36 -20.32 16.95 2.19
C LYS A 36 -19.57 17.98 1.34
N ASN A 37 -18.28 17.77 1.21
CA ASN A 37 -17.52 18.52 0.22
C ASN A 37 -17.99 18.06 -1.17
N THR A 38 -18.36 19.01 -2.03
CA THR A 38 -18.83 18.75 -3.39
C THR A 38 -17.67 18.66 -4.40
N ILE A 39 -16.45 18.94 -3.95
CA ILE A 39 -15.25 18.87 -4.79
C ILE A 39 -14.87 17.40 -5.02
N HIS A 40 -14.61 17.05 -6.28
CA HIS A 40 -14.13 15.72 -6.64
C HIS A 40 -12.60 15.70 -6.68
N LEU A 41 -11.96 15.49 -5.52
CA LEU A 41 -10.52 15.32 -5.42
C LEU A 41 -10.16 13.84 -5.46
N LYS A 42 -9.17 13.50 -6.28
CA LYS A 42 -8.63 12.16 -6.44
C LYS A 42 -7.11 12.19 -6.48
N ALA A 43 -6.46 11.24 -5.81
CA ALA A 43 -5.04 10.97 -5.89
C ALA A 43 -4.80 9.47 -6.09
N ASN A 44 -4.19 9.10 -7.21
CA ASN A 44 -3.69 7.74 -7.38
C ASN A 44 -2.49 7.56 -6.44
N THR A 45 -2.37 6.38 -5.88
CA THR A 45 -1.38 6.09 -4.84
C THR A 45 -0.80 4.71 -5.11
N ILE A 46 0.51 4.59 -5.03
CA ILE A 46 1.21 3.30 -4.97
C ILE A 46 1.92 3.28 -3.62
N GLY A 47 1.76 2.21 -2.85
CA GLY A 47 2.40 2.06 -1.55
C GLY A 47 3.15 0.75 -1.44
N CYS A 48 4.23 0.77 -0.68
CA CYS A 48 4.98 -0.39 -0.28
C CYS A 48 5.16 -0.37 1.24
N PHE A 49 4.57 -1.36 1.88
CA PHE A 49 4.70 -1.59 3.31
C PHE A 49 5.77 -2.66 3.56
N MET A 50 6.84 -2.31 4.25
CA MET A 50 7.98 -3.19 4.50
C MET A 50 7.93 -3.76 5.92
N LEU A 51 8.16 -5.07 6.05
CA LEU A 51 8.25 -5.70 7.37
C LEU A 51 9.53 -5.39 8.11
N ASN A 52 10.62 -5.29 7.37
CA ASN A 52 11.99 -5.16 7.87
C ASN A 52 12.82 -4.18 7.02
N GLY A 53 12.17 -3.20 6.43
CA GLY A 53 12.80 -2.16 5.61
C GLY A 53 12.09 -0.83 5.77
N ILE A 54 12.34 0.08 4.83
CA ILE A 54 11.76 1.42 4.80
C ILE A 54 10.54 1.44 3.89
N ASP A 55 9.41 1.86 4.44
CA ASP A 55 8.16 2.02 3.72
C ASP A 55 8.26 3.10 2.64
N THR A 56 7.52 2.94 1.57
CA THR A 56 7.52 3.88 0.44
C THR A 56 6.10 4.14 -0.02
N ILE A 57 5.77 5.39 -0.30
CA ILE A 57 4.49 5.80 -0.88
C ILE A 57 4.70 6.88 -1.94
N SER A 58 4.06 6.73 -3.08
CA SER A 58 4.12 7.63 -4.22
C SER A 58 2.72 7.98 -4.75
N PHE A 59 2.60 9.13 -5.42
CA PHE A 59 1.32 9.64 -5.90
C PHE A 59 1.40 9.96 -7.41
N PRO A 60 1.48 8.96 -8.26
CA PRO A 60 1.59 9.15 -9.70
C PRO A 60 0.31 9.76 -10.29
N ILE A 61 0.44 10.45 -11.42
CA ILE A 61 -0.70 10.97 -12.17
C ILE A 61 -1.54 9.81 -12.73
N ARG A 62 -0.86 8.74 -13.13
CA ARG A 62 -1.47 7.51 -13.67
C ARG A 62 -0.94 6.30 -12.91
N THR A 63 -1.58 5.14 -13.09
CA THR A 63 -1.13 3.85 -12.52
C THR A 63 -0.88 2.87 -13.67
N LYS A 64 0.10 3.21 -14.51
CA LYS A 64 0.55 2.34 -15.59
C LYS A 64 1.81 1.58 -15.20
N SER A 65 2.22 0.65 -16.05
CA SER A 65 3.44 -0.13 -15.83
C SER A 65 4.71 0.72 -15.72
N GLU A 66 4.73 1.89 -16.39
CA GLU A 66 5.82 2.88 -16.29
C GLU A 66 5.90 3.46 -14.88
N ASP A 67 4.75 3.95 -14.37
CA ASP A 67 4.67 4.54 -13.02
C ASP A 67 5.06 3.50 -11.94
N PHE A 68 4.67 2.24 -12.15
CA PHE A 68 5.05 1.16 -11.26
C PHE A 68 6.56 0.86 -11.32
N CYS A 69 7.18 0.92 -12.51
CA CYS A 69 8.63 0.79 -12.64
C CYS A 69 9.38 1.91 -11.90
N GLU A 70 8.92 3.16 -12.02
CA GLU A 70 9.48 4.31 -11.28
C GLU A 70 9.33 4.10 -9.77
N PHE A 71 8.18 3.64 -9.33
CA PHE A 71 7.94 3.30 -7.92
C PHE A 71 8.90 2.21 -7.41
N LEU A 72 9.19 1.16 -8.18
CA LEU A 72 10.18 0.15 -7.80
C LEU A 72 11.59 0.75 -7.63
N VAL A 73 11.94 1.77 -8.42
CA VAL A 73 13.20 2.51 -8.24
C VAL A 73 13.21 3.25 -6.91
N GLU A 74 12.11 3.94 -6.54
CA GLU A 74 11.99 4.62 -5.25
C GLU A 74 12.12 3.62 -4.07
N VAL A 75 11.44 2.47 -4.17
CA VAL A 75 11.56 1.40 -3.16
C VAL A 75 13.01 0.94 -3.00
N ARG A 76 13.73 0.76 -4.11
CA ARG A 76 15.16 0.37 -4.09
C ARG A 76 16.05 1.46 -3.50
N GLN A 77 15.80 2.73 -3.83
CA GLN A 77 16.56 3.87 -3.29
C GLN A 77 16.40 3.97 -1.76
N ASN A 78 15.19 3.76 -1.26
CA ASN A 78 14.91 3.76 0.18
C ASN A 78 15.49 2.52 0.89
N ASN A 79 15.67 1.41 0.17
CA ASN A 79 16.19 0.15 0.69
C ASN A 79 17.40 -0.33 -0.14
N PRO A 80 18.57 0.34 -0.02
CA PRO A 80 19.69 0.15 -0.95
C PRO A 80 20.41 -1.19 -0.82
N VAL A 81 20.25 -1.88 0.31
CA VAL A 81 20.98 -3.11 0.62
C VAL A 81 20.05 -4.31 0.68
N GLY A 82 20.54 -5.47 0.23
CA GLY A 82 19.83 -6.73 0.29
C GLY A 82 18.93 -6.98 -0.92
N ARG A 83 18.40 -8.19 -1.00
CA ARG A 83 17.38 -8.58 -1.96
C ARG A 83 16.01 -8.20 -1.40
N ILE A 84 15.15 -7.62 -2.22
CA ILE A 84 13.79 -7.23 -1.82
C ILE A 84 12.80 -8.24 -2.40
N CYS A 85 11.93 -8.79 -1.56
CA CYS A 85 10.81 -9.63 -1.95
C CYS A 85 9.51 -8.85 -1.72
N LEU A 86 8.79 -8.52 -2.79
CA LEU A 86 7.53 -7.78 -2.74
C LEU A 86 6.36 -8.70 -3.08
N LEU A 87 5.43 -8.81 -2.15
CA LEU A 87 4.13 -9.43 -2.42
C LEU A 87 3.23 -8.40 -3.09
N ALA A 88 2.74 -8.71 -4.27
CA ALA A 88 1.85 -7.88 -5.07
C ALA A 88 0.58 -8.65 -5.42
N ASP A 89 -0.49 -7.95 -5.70
CA ASP A 89 -1.67 -8.56 -6.27
C ASP A 89 -1.39 -9.11 -7.69
N ASN A 90 -2.34 -9.85 -8.22
CA ASN A 90 -2.21 -10.51 -9.50
C ASN A 90 -2.66 -9.61 -10.69
N PHE A 91 -2.50 -8.28 -10.55
CA PHE A 91 -2.93 -7.34 -11.59
C PHE A 91 -2.04 -7.40 -12.82
N ALA A 92 -2.63 -7.23 -14.01
CA ALA A 92 -1.92 -7.39 -15.28
C ALA A 92 -0.73 -6.41 -15.44
N THR A 93 -0.85 -5.19 -14.91
CA THR A 93 0.20 -4.16 -14.95
C THR A 93 1.47 -4.66 -14.26
N HIS A 94 1.34 -5.33 -13.10
CA HIS A 94 2.48 -5.87 -12.35
C HIS A 94 3.21 -7.01 -13.07
N LYS A 95 2.52 -7.70 -13.98
CA LYS A 95 3.06 -8.81 -14.79
C LYS A 95 3.66 -8.38 -16.12
N ALA A 96 3.57 -7.10 -16.46
CA ALA A 96 4.12 -6.60 -17.70
C ALA A 96 5.62 -6.93 -17.83
N LYS A 97 6.08 -7.26 -19.04
CA LYS A 97 7.47 -7.63 -19.30
C LYS A 97 8.44 -6.60 -18.74
N ARG A 98 8.18 -5.29 -19.01
CA ARG A 98 9.01 -4.18 -18.52
C ARG A 98 9.13 -4.11 -17.00
N VAL A 99 8.04 -4.44 -16.26
CA VAL A 99 8.03 -4.45 -14.80
C VAL A 99 8.92 -5.56 -14.26
N ARG A 100 8.84 -6.76 -14.86
CA ARG A 100 9.69 -7.89 -14.47
C ARG A 100 11.16 -7.62 -14.76
N GLU A 101 11.47 -7.02 -15.92
CA GLU A 101 12.83 -6.63 -16.30
C GLU A 101 13.37 -5.58 -15.31
N LYS A 102 12.58 -4.54 -15.01
CA LYS A 102 12.95 -3.51 -14.04
C LYS A 102 13.14 -4.08 -12.63
N ALA A 103 12.26 -4.93 -12.16
CA ALA A 103 12.40 -5.59 -10.86
C ALA A 103 13.71 -6.41 -10.79
N ASN A 104 14.04 -7.18 -11.83
CA ASN A 104 15.29 -7.93 -11.91
C ASN A 104 16.52 -7.02 -11.84
N GLU A 105 16.55 -5.92 -12.62
CA GLU A 105 17.63 -4.92 -12.59
C GLU A 105 17.85 -4.36 -11.18
N LEU A 106 16.77 -4.18 -10.43
CA LEU A 106 16.77 -3.62 -9.09
C LEU A 106 16.98 -4.67 -7.98
N ASN A 107 17.24 -5.95 -8.32
CA ASN A 107 17.29 -7.05 -7.35
C ASN A 107 16.03 -7.13 -6.48
N ILE A 108 14.87 -6.94 -7.12
CA ILE A 108 13.53 -7.06 -6.51
C ILE A 108 12.85 -8.29 -7.10
N ILE A 109 12.31 -9.14 -6.23
CA ILE A 109 11.52 -10.30 -6.61
C ILE A 109 10.05 -9.97 -6.36
N LEU A 110 9.23 -10.03 -7.41
CA LEU A 110 7.78 -9.89 -7.31
C LEU A 110 7.15 -11.27 -7.07
N ILE A 111 6.41 -11.39 -5.98
CA ILE A 111 5.66 -12.58 -5.60
C ILE A 111 4.18 -12.24 -5.75
N TYR A 112 3.50 -12.94 -6.65
CA TYR A 112 2.10 -12.64 -6.92
C TYR A 112 1.18 -13.45 -6.00
N LEU A 113 0.27 -12.75 -5.32
CA LEU A 113 -0.79 -13.35 -4.53
C LEU A 113 -1.77 -14.11 -5.43
N PRO A 114 -2.47 -15.11 -4.90
CA PRO A 114 -3.54 -15.76 -5.65
C PRO A 114 -4.59 -14.75 -6.13
N PRO A 115 -5.23 -14.98 -7.29
CA PRO A 115 -6.32 -14.13 -7.74
C PRO A 115 -7.43 -14.00 -6.69
N TYR A 116 -8.03 -12.82 -6.59
CA TYR A 116 -9.15 -12.54 -5.68
C TYR A 116 -8.86 -12.80 -4.19
N SER A 117 -7.64 -12.58 -3.74
CA SER A 117 -7.22 -12.79 -2.34
C SER A 117 -6.69 -11.49 -1.69
N PRO A 118 -7.49 -10.39 -1.63
CA PRO A 118 -7.04 -9.13 -1.02
C PRO A 118 -6.75 -9.28 0.47
N ASP A 119 -7.41 -10.23 1.15
CA ASP A 119 -7.21 -10.51 2.58
C ASP A 119 -5.79 -11.00 2.90
N LEU A 120 -5.05 -11.48 1.89
CA LEU A 120 -3.65 -11.88 2.02
C LEU A 120 -2.67 -10.70 1.84
N ASN A 121 -3.17 -9.50 1.49
CA ASN A 121 -2.35 -8.31 1.34
C ASN A 121 -2.59 -7.32 2.49
N PRO A 122 -1.70 -7.24 3.51
CA PRO A 122 -1.87 -6.37 4.66
C PRO A 122 -2.01 -4.88 4.31
N ILE A 123 -1.47 -4.44 3.19
CA ILE A 123 -1.55 -3.05 2.74
C ILE A 123 -2.99 -2.60 2.47
N GLU A 124 -3.89 -3.51 2.16
CA GLU A 124 -5.31 -3.23 1.97
C GLU A 124 -5.96 -2.65 3.25
N TYR A 125 -5.52 -3.11 4.43
CA TYR A 125 -5.97 -2.56 5.71
C TYR A 125 -5.44 -1.15 5.95
N LEU A 126 -4.23 -0.84 5.47
CA LEU A 126 -3.69 0.51 5.49
C LEU A 126 -4.55 1.42 4.61
N TRP A 127 -4.88 1.01 3.39
CA TRP A 127 -5.76 1.77 2.51
C TRP A 127 -7.12 2.04 3.13
N LYS A 128 -7.73 1.05 3.75
CA LYS A 128 -9.01 1.19 4.44
C LYS A 128 -8.93 2.21 5.58
N SER A 129 -7.85 2.19 6.34
CA SER A 129 -7.61 3.12 7.44
C SER A 129 -7.33 4.54 6.95
N ILE A 130 -6.53 4.69 5.89
CA ILE A 130 -6.24 5.98 5.25
C ILE A 130 -7.54 6.61 4.69
N LYS A 131 -8.37 5.83 4.00
CA LYS A 131 -9.68 6.30 3.51
C LYS A 131 -10.59 6.77 4.64
N ARG A 132 -10.48 6.15 5.82
CA ARG A 132 -11.21 6.60 7.01
C ARG A 132 -10.68 7.93 7.53
N ILE A 133 -9.35 8.12 7.59
CA ILE A 133 -8.72 9.39 7.98
C ILE A 133 -9.16 10.50 7.02
N ILE A 134 -9.06 10.27 5.72
CA ILE A 134 -9.47 11.23 4.68
C ILE A 134 -10.95 11.62 4.84
N SER A 135 -11.83 10.67 5.16
CA SER A 135 -13.27 10.91 5.23
C SER A 135 -13.72 11.84 6.37
N ILE A 136 -12.86 12.04 7.37
CA ILE A 136 -13.13 12.94 8.53
C ILE A 136 -12.28 14.22 8.47
N SER A 137 -11.37 14.33 7.51
CA SER A 137 -10.50 15.49 7.35
C SER A 137 -11.16 16.55 6.46
N GLU A 138 -10.96 17.82 6.79
CA GLU A 138 -11.32 18.94 5.92
C GLU A 138 -10.22 19.06 4.86
N ILE A 139 -10.56 18.79 3.61
CA ILE A 139 -9.62 18.72 2.48
C ILE A 139 -10.24 19.49 1.31
N ASP A 140 -9.60 20.56 0.90
CA ASP A 140 -10.07 21.43 -0.17
C ASP A 140 -9.20 21.38 -1.42
N THR A 141 -7.96 20.87 -1.30
CA THR A 141 -7.00 20.78 -2.41
C THR A 141 -6.48 19.35 -2.60
N ARG A 142 -5.97 19.08 -3.81
CA ARG A 142 -5.32 17.80 -4.11
C ARG A 142 -4.04 17.62 -3.29
N GLU A 143 -3.32 18.67 -3.04
CA GLU A 143 -2.09 18.73 -2.24
C GLU A 143 -2.36 18.32 -0.79
N GLU A 144 -3.45 18.82 -0.21
CA GLU A 144 -3.90 18.44 1.13
C GLU A 144 -4.33 16.96 1.19
N LEU A 145 -5.03 16.47 0.14
CA LEU A 145 -5.38 15.06 0.03
C LEU A 145 -4.13 14.18 0.01
N ILE A 146 -3.13 14.52 -0.78
CA ILE A 146 -1.86 13.80 -0.88
C ILE A 146 -1.13 13.84 0.46
N LYS A 147 -1.06 15.01 1.10
CA LYS A 147 -0.42 15.17 2.40
C LYS A 147 -1.11 14.30 3.45
N THR A 148 -2.43 14.39 3.55
CA THR A 148 -3.22 13.60 4.51
C THR A 148 -3.04 12.10 4.30
N ALA A 149 -3.04 11.65 3.04
CA ALA A 149 -2.82 10.24 2.72
C ALA A 149 -1.40 9.77 3.08
N ARG A 150 -0.39 10.60 2.81
CA ARG A 150 1.02 10.32 3.13
C ARG A 150 1.25 10.26 4.63
N ASP A 151 0.79 11.28 5.35
CA ASP A 151 0.94 11.36 6.80
C ASP A 151 0.21 10.19 7.48
N GLY A 152 -0.99 9.85 7.00
CA GLY A 152 -1.75 8.70 7.44
C GLY A 152 -1.02 7.38 7.19
N PHE A 153 -0.41 7.20 6.02
CA PHE A 153 0.35 6.01 5.67
C PHE A 153 1.53 5.81 6.64
N PHE A 154 2.39 6.80 6.81
CA PHE A 154 3.56 6.69 7.69
C PHE A 154 3.17 6.60 9.17
N SER A 155 2.11 7.27 9.62
CA SER A 155 1.61 7.14 10.99
C SER A 155 1.11 5.72 11.28
N LEU A 156 0.40 5.11 10.33
CA LEU A 156 -0.11 3.75 10.46
C LEU A 156 1.01 2.70 10.41
N THR A 157 1.97 2.86 9.51
CA THR A 157 3.10 1.92 9.41
C THR A 157 4.06 2.04 10.59
N ALA A 158 4.25 3.22 11.17
CA ALA A 158 5.04 3.42 12.38
C ALA A 158 4.37 2.84 13.65
N SER A 159 3.04 2.84 13.73
CA SER A 159 2.29 2.33 14.89
C SER A 159 2.15 0.80 14.94
N LEU A 160 2.95 0.10 14.27
CA LEU A 160 3.00 -1.31 13.86
C LEU A 160 2.90 -2.41 14.92
N SER A 161 2.35 -2.15 16.09
CA SER A 161 1.93 -3.26 16.96
C SER A 161 0.85 -4.15 16.30
N ALA A 162 -0.04 -3.56 15.52
CA ALA A 162 -1.11 -4.27 14.83
C ALA A 162 -0.61 -5.13 13.65
N ALA A 163 0.28 -4.62 12.81
CA ALA A 163 0.77 -5.36 11.65
C ALA A 163 1.80 -6.42 12.03
N ARG A 164 2.66 -6.16 13.01
CA ARG A 164 3.58 -7.19 13.55
C ARG A 164 2.85 -8.35 14.21
N MET A 165 1.66 -8.14 14.79
CA MET A 165 0.85 -9.25 15.31
C MET A 165 0.07 -9.99 14.21
N TRP A 166 -0.18 -9.33 13.08
CA TRP A 166 -0.91 -9.90 11.95
C TRP A 166 -0.03 -10.84 11.12
N ILE A 167 1.22 -10.45 10.91
CA ILE A 167 2.21 -11.12 10.09
C ILE A 167 2.57 -12.52 10.61
N PRO A 168 2.83 -12.74 11.91
CA PRO A 168 3.04 -14.10 12.43
C PRO A 168 1.86 -15.02 12.14
N ARG A 169 0.63 -14.50 12.27
CA ARG A 169 -0.57 -15.30 12.09
C ARG A 169 -0.81 -15.76 10.64
N PHE A 170 -0.29 -15.03 9.64
CA PHE A 170 -0.47 -15.35 8.22
C PHE A 170 0.78 -15.96 7.57
N LEU A 171 1.96 -15.65 8.08
CA LEU A 171 3.23 -16.13 7.51
C LEU A 171 3.82 -17.32 8.29
N TYR A 172 3.71 -17.34 9.61
CA TYR A 172 4.29 -18.46 10.39
C TYR A 172 3.55 -19.77 10.17
N ASP A 173 2.22 -19.77 10.12
CA ASP A 173 1.45 -20.99 9.82
C ASP A 173 1.66 -21.52 8.39
N LYS A 174 2.30 -20.73 7.51
CA LYS A 174 2.59 -21.11 6.12
C LYS A 174 4.07 -21.16 5.78
N LEU A 175 4.93 -20.55 6.59
CA LEU A 175 6.40 -20.67 6.45
C LEU A 175 6.89 -22.04 6.95
N ASP A 176 6.23 -22.66 7.93
CA ASP A 176 6.49 -24.05 8.34
C ASP A 176 6.11 -25.07 7.27
N LEU A 177 5.35 -24.69 6.24
CA LEU A 177 5.05 -25.51 5.06
C LEU A 177 6.07 -25.31 3.92
N LEU A 178 7.04 -24.42 4.09
CA LEU A 178 8.07 -24.10 3.10
C LEU A 178 9.52 -24.45 3.57
N CYS A 179 9.63 -25.08 4.75
CA CYS A 179 10.90 -25.65 5.26
C CYS A 179 11.06 -27.10 4.86
#